data_f8160a4b5fab77a84702a1ca073e9235
#
_entry.id   f8160a4b5fab77a84702a1ca073e9235
#
_cell.length_a   1.000
_cell.length_b   1.000
_cell.length_c   1.000
_cell.angle_alpha   90.00
_cell.angle_beta   90.00
_cell.angle_gamma   90.00
#
_symmetry.space_group_name_H-M   'P 1'
#
loop_
_entity.id
_entity.type
_entity.pdbx_description
1 polymer ?
#
loop_
_entity_poly.entity_id
_entity_poly.type
_entity_poly.pdbx_seq_one_letter_code
_entity_poly.pdbx_strand_id
1 'polypeptide(L)'
;TVLLAYELGLEQGKKEAQANALELMAKHKISGIPIVDDRRRVVGILTSRDLKFAQSHGTVSEVMTKSDLVTAAPTTELSEARSILHRAKVEKLLLVDDQGLLRGLITIRDIEMLERYPDANLDRKGRLVVGAAVGVADDARTAALVDAHVDVIVIDTAHGHSDNVIDALKRYRKAHPNVDFVAGNIATADA
;
A
#
# COMPACT_ATOMS: atom_id res chain seq x y z
N THR A 1 1.75 3.39 -0.32
CA THR A 1 1.27 2.76 -1.58
C THR A 1 1.80 1.34 -1.64
N VAL A 2 0.92 0.33 -1.76
CA VAL A 2 1.34 -1.06 -1.94
C VAL A 2 1.93 -1.15 -3.34
N LEU A 3 3.25 -1.39 -3.45
CA LEU A 3 3.91 -1.59 -4.73
C LEU A 3 3.63 -3.02 -5.20
N LEU A 4 2.62 -3.19 -6.03
CA LEU A 4 2.37 -4.44 -6.75
C LEU A 4 3.10 -4.36 -8.08
N ALA A 5 4.17 -5.13 -8.23
CA ALA A 5 4.82 -5.37 -9.51
C ALA A 5 4.40 -6.75 -10.02
N TYR A 6 4.06 -6.82 -11.29
CA TYR A 6 3.73 -8.08 -11.96
C TYR A 6 4.96 -8.61 -12.67
N GLU A 7 5.42 -9.78 -12.29
CA GLU A 7 6.50 -10.48 -12.99
C GLU A 7 5.93 -11.15 -14.24
N LEU A 8 6.49 -10.84 -15.40
CA LEU A 8 6.20 -11.56 -16.62
C LEU A 8 6.82 -12.96 -16.51
N GLY A 9 6.05 -13.89 -15.96
CA GLY A 9 6.37 -15.31 -16.11
C GLY A 9 6.28 -15.69 -17.59
N LEU A 10 7.40 -16.08 -18.18
CA LEU A 10 7.54 -16.35 -19.60
C LEU A 10 6.68 -17.53 -20.12
N GLU A 11 5.97 -18.27 -19.26
CA GLU A 11 5.28 -19.51 -19.60
C GLU A 11 3.79 -19.62 -19.22
N GLN A 12 3.19 -18.65 -18.54
CA GLN A 12 1.76 -18.73 -18.24
C GLN A 12 0.92 -18.16 -19.39
N GLY A 13 -0.07 -18.97 -19.83
CA GLY A 13 -0.88 -18.77 -21.02
C GLY A 13 -1.38 -17.35 -21.24
N LYS A 14 -1.23 -16.85 -22.45
CA LYS A 14 -1.38 -15.46 -22.92
C LYS A 14 -2.71 -14.77 -22.53
N LYS A 15 -3.78 -15.54 -22.23
CA LYS A 15 -5.10 -15.02 -21.84
C LYS A 15 -5.27 -14.81 -20.33
N GLU A 16 -4.61 -15.62 -19.52
CA GLU A 16 -4.72 -15.58 -18.06
C GLU A 16 -4.03 -14.34 -17.47
N ALA A 17 -2.95 -13.86 -18.11
CA ALA A 17 -2.17 -12.74 -17.61
C ALA A 17 -2.93 -11.40 -17.62
N GLN A 18 -3.74 -11.12 -18.64
CA GLN A 18 -4.59 -9.91 -18.67
C GLN A 18 -5.75 -9.99 -17.68
N ALA A 19 -6.39 -11.17 -17.56
CA ALA A 19 -7.46 -11.40 -16.59
C ALA A 19 -6.93 -11.25 -15.16
N ASN A 20 -5.77 -11.82 -14.87
CA ASN A 20 -5.11 -11.70 -13.57
C ASN A 20 -4.73 -10.24 -13.25
N ALA A 21 -4.26 -9.48 -14.24
CA ALA A 21 -3.95 -8.06 -14.05
C ALA A 21 -5.21 -7.24 -13.75
N LEU A 22 -6.33 -7.50 -14.44
CA LEU A 22 -7.63 -6.87 -14.16
C LEU A 22 -8.14 -7.22 -12.77
N GLU A 23 -8.04 -8.48 -12.37
CA GLU A 23 -8.43 -8.94 -11.05
C GLU A 23 -7.59 -8.28 -9.94
N LEU A 24 -6.26 -8.19 -10.14
CA LEU A 24 -5.36 -7.46 -9.23
C LEU A 24 -5.74 -5.98 -9.13
N MET A 25 -6.01 -5.32 -10.27
CA MET A 25 -6.42 -3.92 -10.28
C MET A 25 -7.73 -3.72 -9.53
N ALA A 26 -8.71 -4.59 -9.73
CA ALA A 26 -10.00 -4.55 -9.03
C ALA A 26 -9.85 -4.83 -7.53
N LYS A 27 -9.15 -5.89 -7.16
CA LYS A 27 -8.92 -6.31 -5.77
C LYS A 27 -8.22 -5.22 -4.96
N HIS A 28 -7.20 -4.59 -5.53
CA HIS A 28 -6.40 -3.57 -4.84
C HIS A 28 -6.84 -2.14 -5.15
N LYS A 29 -7.91 -1.95 -5.93
CA LYS A 29 -8.43 -0.63 -6.35
C LYS A 29 -7.36 0.29 -6.95
N ILE A 30 -6.48 -0.29 -7.78
CA ILE A 30 -5.40 0.41 -8.46
C ILE A 30 -5.68 0.49 -9.96
N SER A 31 -5.13 1.52 -10.62
CA SER A 31 -5.34 1.80 -12.05
C SER A 31 -4.11 1.55 -12.91
N GLY A 32 -3.07 0.95 -12.35
CA GLY A 32 -1.86 0.62 -13.10
C GLY A 32 -0.91 -0.24 -12.30
N ILE A 33 -0.21 -1.12 -13.02
CA ILE A 33 0.72 -2.09 -12.48
C ILE A 33 2.04 -1.97 -13.24
N PRO A 34 3.17 -1.70 -12.57
CA PRO A 34 4.50 -1.84 -13.17
C PRO A 34 4.76 -3.27 -13.59
N ILE A 35 5.31 -3.46 -14.77
CA ILE A 35 5.70 -4.77 -15.29
C ILE A 35 7.22 -4.88 -15.22
N VAL A 36 7.70 -5.97 -14.64
CA VAL A 36 9.12 -6.22 -14.45
C VAL A 36 9.53 -7.55 -15.08
N ASP A 37 10.81 -7.67 -15.46
CA ASP A 37 11.42 -8.93 -15.88
C ASP A 37 11.76 -9.82 -14.65
N ASP A 38 12.27 -11.01 -14.91
CA ASP A 38 12.75 -11.99 -13.92
C ASP A 38 13.89 -11.45 -13.02
N ARG A 39 14.58 -10.39 -13.44
CA ARG A 39 15.57 -9.65 -12.65
C ARG A 39 14.99 -8.44 -11.94
N ARG A 40 13.65 -8.30 -11.93
CA ARG A 40 12.92 -7.17 -11.36
C ARG A 40 13.21 -5.80 -11.98
N ARG A 41 13.75 -5.76 -13.21
CA ARG A 41 13.92 -4.53 -13.96
C ARG A 41 12.61 -4.14 -14.63
N VAL A 42 12.31 -2.85 -14.63
CA VAL A 42 11.09 -2.34 -15.26
C VAL A 42 11.16 -2.53 -16.79
N VAL A 43 10.17 -3.20 -17.34
CA VAL A 43 10.01 -3.43 -18.78
C VAL A 43 8.77 -2.76 -19.37
N GLY A 44 7.88 -2.26 -18.50
CA GLY A 44 6.67 -1.57 -18.94
C GLY A 44 5.78 -1.15 -17.78
N ILE A 45 4.66 -0.55 -18.12
CA ILE A 45 3.55 -0.28 -17.22
C ILE A 45 2.24 -0.64 -17.90
N LEU A 46 1.38 -1.37 -17.21
CA LEU A 46 0.04 -1.70 -17.66
C LEU A 46 -0.96 -0.84 -16.90
N THR A 47 -1.80 -0.12 -17.60
CA THR A 47 -2.82 0.74 -16.99
C THR A 47 -4.24 0.28 -17.34
N SER A 48 -5.23 0.75 -16.56
CA SER A 48 -6.65 0.51 -16.87
C SER A 48 -7.04 1.09 -18.25
N ARG A 49 -6.32 2.10 -18.73
CA ARG A 49 -6.54 2.68 -20.08
C ARG A 49 -6.11 1.70 -21.14
N ASP A 50 -4.92 1.10 -20.99
CA ASP A 50 -4.40 0.12 -21.95
C ASP A 50 -5.34 -1.07 -22.08
N LEU A 51 -5.89 -1.55 -20.96
CA LEU A 51 -6.83 -2.67 -20.94
C LEU A 51 -8.21 -2.33 -21.55
N LYS A 52 -8.66 -1.07 -21.47
CA LYS A 52 -9.93 -0.65 -22.11
C LYS A 52 -9.89 -0.69 -23.64
N PHE A 53 -8.72 -0.50 -24.23
CA PHE A 53 -8.51 -0.50 -25.67
C PHE A 53 -7.92 -1.83 -26.18
N ALA A 54 -7.56 -2.74 -25.27
CA ALA A 54 -7.02 -4.05 -25.63
C ALA A 54 -8.09 -4.93 -26.29
N GLN A 55 -7.71 -5.62 -27.36
CA GLN A 55 -8.51 -6.71 -27.86
C GLN A 55 -8.42 -7.89 -26.87
N SER A 56 -9.53 -8.61 -26.67
CA SER A 56 -9.72 -9.64 -25.62
C SER A 56 -8.73 -10.83 -25.68
N HIS A 57 -7.72 -10.81 -26.55
CA HIS A 57 -6.88 -11.98 -26.89
C HIS A 57 -5.38 -11.67 -26.94
N GLY A 58 -4.93 -10.48 -26.50
CA GLY A 58 -3.52 -10.10 -26.49
C GLY A 58 -2.77 -10.51 -25.22
N THR A 59 -1.45 -10.44 -25.28
CA THR A 59 -0.58 -10.58 -24.09
C THR A 59 -0.47 -9.25 -23.34
N VAL A 60 -0.11 -9.28 -22.05
CA VAL A 60 0.24 -8.06 -21.30
C VAL A 60 1.31 -7.27 -22.03
N SER A 61 2.30 -7.96 -22.57
CA SER A 61 3.39 -7.35 -23.34
C SER A 61 2.95 -6.61 -24.61
N GLU A 62 1.86 -7.01 -25.25
CA GLU A 62 1.34 -6.34 -26.46
C GLU A 62 0.56 -5.08 -26.14
N VAL A 63 -0.04 -5.00 -24.95
CA VAL A 63 -0.92 -3.89 -24.57
C VAL A 63 -0.29 -2.89 -23.60
N MET A 64 0.73 -3.31 -22.83
CA MET A 64 1.41 -2.40 -21.91
C MET A 64 2.21 -1.32 -22.63
N THR A 65 2.36 -0.17 -22.00
CA THR A 65 3.31 0.86 -22.42
C THR A 65 4.73 0.43 -22.13
N LYS A 66 5.59 0.37 -23.16
CA LYS A 66 7.01 -0.05 -23.08
C LYS A 66 7.99 1.07 -23.39
N SER A 67 7.62 1.92 -24.35
CA SER A 67 8.43 3.08 -24.80
C SER A 67 8.06 4.30 -23.97
N ASP A 68 9.03 5.21 -23.84
CA ASP A 68 8.85 6.50 -23.19
C ASP A 68 8.35 6.37 -21.73
N LEU A 69 8.79 5.33 -21.04
CA LEU A 69 8.49 5.13 -19.61
C LEU A 69 9.03 6.31 -18.81
N VAL A 70 8.16 6.96 -18.07
CA VAL A 70 8.54 8.07 -17.20
C VAL A 70 9.07 7.48 -15.89
N THR A 71 10.37 7.66 -15.68
CA THR A 71 11.10 7.14 -14.53
C THR A 71 11.82 8.26 -13.78
N ALA A 72 12.12 8.04 -12.51
CA ALA A 72 12.95 8.91 -11.69
C ALA A 72 13.74 8.08 -10.66
N ALA A 73 14.72 8.71 -10.02
CA ALA A 73 15.49 8.07 -8.95
C ALA A 73 14.61 7.79 -7.71
N PRO A 74 14.93 6.76 -6.91
CA PRO A 74 14.17 6.46 -5.69
C PRO A 74 14.17 7.60 -4.66
N THR A 75 15.13 8.49 -4.74
CA THR A 75 15.30 9.66 -3.86
C THR A 75 14.59 10.91 -4.35
N THR A 76 13.84 10.84 -5.45
CA THR A 76 13.13 11.99 -6.06
C THR A 76 12.13 12.57 -5.07
N GLU A 77 12.23 13.87 -4.81
CA GLU A 77 11.31 14.62 -3.96
C GLU A 77 9.92 14.76 -4.60
N LEU A 78 8.87 14.86 -3.78
CA LEU A 78 7.48 14.93 -4.28
C LEU A 78 7.20 16.13 -5.19
N SER A 79 7.83 17.27 -4.93
CA SER A 79 7.74 18.48 -5.76
C SER A 79 8.33 18.27 -7.16
N GLU A 80 9.47 17.58 -7.22
CA GLU A 80 10.10 17.20 -8.47
C GLU A 80 9.26 16.14 -9.20
N ALA A 81 8.79 15.10 -8.50
CA ALA A 81 7.90 14.08 -9.03
C ALA A 81 6.66 14.69 -9.68
N ARG A 82 6.02 15.69 -9.03
CA ARG A 82 4.89 16.44 -9.58
C ARG A 82 5.25 17.13 -10.90
N SER A 83 6.41 17.79 -10.93
CA SER A 83 6.89 18.50 -12.12
C SER A 83 7.14 17.56 -13.29
N ILE A 84 7.69 16.36 -13.01
CA ILE A 84 7.91 15.30 -14.00
C ILE A 84 6.56 14.79 -14.53
N LEU A 85 5.63 14.40 -13.65
CA LEU A 85 4.30 13.92 -14.02
C LEU A 85 3.53 14.91 -14.87
N HIS A 86 3.55 16.19 -14.49
CA HIS A 86 2.87 17.25 -15.22
C HIS A 86 3.47 17.46 -16.61
N ARG A 87 4.80 17.54 -16.73
CA ARG A 87 5.51 17.73 -18.02
C ARG A 87 5.28 16.56 -18.95
N ALA A 88 5.35 15.34 -18.43
CA ALA A 88 5.14 14.11 -19.20
C ALA A 88 3.65 13.80 -19.46
N LYS A 89 2.71 14.52 -18.82
CA LYS A 89 1.26 14.30 -18.92
C LYS A 89 0.85 12.86 -18.55
N VAL A 90 1.50 12.28 -17.57
CA VAL A 90 1.21 10.94 -17.02
C VAL A 90 0.80 11.02 -15.56
N GLU A 91 0.06 10.02 -15.09
CA GLU A 91 -0.42 9.95 -13.73
C GLU A 91 0.48 9.13 -12.80
N LYS A 92 1.47 8.44 -13.35
CA LYS A 92 2.31 7.48 -12.61
C LYS A 92 3.77 7.65 -12.97
N LEU A 93 4.61 7.77 -11.96
CA LEU A 93 6.06 7.90 -12.05
C LEU A 93 6.71 6.66 -11.43
N LEU A 94 7.44 5.91 -12.23
CA LEU A 94 8.18 4.74 -11.79
C LEU A 94 9.49 5.18 -11.14
N LEU A 95 9.74 4.74 -9.92
CA LEU A 95 11.02 4.96 -9.26
C LEU A 95 11.94 3.77 -9.51
N VAL A 96 13.03 4.02 -10.19
CA VAL A 96 14.02 3.00 -10.57
C VAL A 96 15.41 3.40 -10.12
N ASP A 97 16.20 2.44 -9.71
CA ASP A 97 17.61 2.67 -9.40
C ASP A 97 18.50 2.66 -10.67
N ASP A 98 19.81 2.86 -10.47
CA ASP A 98 20.82 2.90 -11.54
C ASP A 98 20.91 1.58 -12.33
N GLN A 99 20.37 0.48 -11.79
CA GLN A 99 20.32 -0.83 -12.46
C GLN A 99 18.99 -1.07 -13.18
N GLY A 100 18.06 -0.10 -13.14
CA GLY A 100 16.72 -0.19 -13.70
C GLY A 100 15.74 -1.02 -12.87
N LEU A 101 16.10 -1.34 -11.61
CA LEU A 101 15.23 -2.09 -10.71
C LEU A 101 14.12 -1.21 -10.15
N LEU A 102 12.90 -1.73 -10.15
CA LEU A 102 11.75 -1.04 -9.56
C LEU A 102 11.92 -0.90 -8.04
N ARG A 103 11.92 0.35 -7.56
CA ARG A 103 12.04 0.70 -6.14
C ARG A 103 10.78 1.32 -5.57
N GLY A 104 9.95 1.94 -6.43
CA GLY A 104 8.72 2.60 -5.99
C GLY A 104 7.84 3.04 -7.15
N LEU A 105 6.71 3.62 -6.78
CA LEU A 105 5.76 4.24 -7.68
C LEU A 105 5.17 5.47 -6.99
N ILE A 106 5.20 6.61 -7.63
CA ILE A 106 4.50 7.81 -7.20
C ILE A 106 3.37 8.08 -8.18
N THR A 107 2.18 8.36 -7.69
CA THR A 107 1.04 8.77 -8.52
C THR A 107 0.66 10.21 -8.23
N ILE A 108 -0.02 10.86 -9.19
CA ILE A 108 -0.56 12.21 -8.99
C ILE A 108 -1.49 12.23 -7.77
N ARG A 109 -2.24 11.15 -7.56
CA ARG A 109 -3.15 11.00 -6.42
C ARG A 109 -2.44 10.99 -5.07
N ASP A 110 -1.26 10.38 -4.99
CA ASP A 110 -0.46 10.37 -3.75
C ASP A 110 -0.04 11.82 -3.40
N ILE A 111 0.38 12.59 -4.40
CA ILE A 111 0.76 13.99 -4.23
C ILE A 111 -0.44 14.84 -3.81
N GLU A 112 -1.57 14.72 -4.50
CA GLU A 112 -2.81 15.44 -4.17
C GLU A 112 -3.31 15.12 -2.74
N MET A 113 -3.18 13.86 -2.31
CA MET A 113 -3.58 13.47 -0.95
C MET A 113 -2.68 14.09 0.11
N LEU A 114 -1.37 14.14 -0.12
CA LEU A 114 -0.43 14.78 0.80
C LEU A 114 -0.64 16.29 0.87
N GLU A 115 -0.93 16.96 -0.26
CA GLU A 115 -1.27 18.38 -0.29
C GLU A 115 -2.60 18.70 0.42
N ARG A 116 -3.60 17.82 0.24
CA ARG A 116 -4.93 17.97 0.83
C ARG A 116 -4.96 17.69 2.32
N TYR A 117 -4.09 16.80 2.77
CA TYR A 117 -4.03 16.33 4.16
C TYR A 117 -2.58 16.40 4.69
N PRO A 118 -2.02 17.62 4.86
CA PRO A 118 -0.62 17.79 5.26
C PRO A 118 -0.34 17.25 6.67
N ASP A 119 -1.37 17.22 7.53
CA ASP A 119 -1.27 16.73 8.91
C ASP A 119 -1.63 15.24 9.04
N ALA A 120 -1.71 14.50 7.94
CA ALA A 120 -1.98 13.07 7.99
C ALA A 120 -0.87 12.33 8.76
N ASN A 121 -1.26 11.51 9.73
CA ASN A 121 -0.33 10.69 10.49
C ASN A 121 0.13 9.50 9.62
N LEU A 122 1.39 9.54 9.18
CA LEU A 122 1.96 8.56 8.26
C LEU A 122 3.06 7.76 8.95
N ASP A 123 3.17 6.47 8.60
CA ASP A 123 4.28 5.64 8.99
C ASP A 123 5.56 5.97 8.15
N ARG A 124 6.67 5.30 8.46
CA ARG A 124 7.95 5.47 7.75
C ARG A 124 7.91 5.08 6.26
N LYS A 125 6.85 4.39 5.83
CA LYS A 125 6.60 3.99 4.42
C LYS A 125 5.59 4.91 3.73
N GLY A 126 5.17 6.01 4.38
CA GLY A 126 4.18 6.94 3.86
C GLY A 126 2.75 6.38 3.83
N ARG A 127 2.42 5.36 4.63
CA ARG A 127 1.06 4.83 4.78
C ARG A 127 0.39 5.48 5.99
N LEU A 128 -0.93 5.65 5.93
CA LEU A 128 -1.71 6.12 7.08
C LEU A 128 -1.51 5.18 8.28
N VAL A 129 -1.21 5.76 9.43
CA VAL A 129 -1.27 5.06 10.72
C VAL A 129 -2.73 4.80 11.04
N VAL A 130 -3.07 3.54 11.32
CA VAL A 130 -4.46 3.12 11.57
C VAL A 130 -4.59 2.47 12.95
N GLY A 131 -5.66 2.86 13.66
CA GLY A 131 -6.02 2.29 14.95
C GLY A 131 -7.35 1.55 14.89
N ALA A 132 -7.53 0.59 15.80
CA ALA A 132 -8.79 -0.13 15.95
C ALA A 132 -9.14 -0.31 17.43
N ALA A 133 -10.43 -0.27 17.75
CA ALA A 133 -10.93 -0.53 19.09
C ALA A 133 -11.29 -2.01 19.27
N VAL A 134 -10.98 -2.54 20.46
CA VAL A 134 -11.32 -3.90 20.90
C VAL A 134 -11.84 -3.90 22.33
N GLY A 135 -12.59 -4.90 22.72
CA GLY A 135 -12.98 -5.16 24.11
C GLY A 135 -11.92 -5.93 24.89
N VAL A 136 -12.17 -6.17 26.17
CA VAL A 136 -11.26 -6.91 27.08
C VAL A 136 -11.15 -8.41 26.77
N ALA A 137 -12.11 -8.98 26.03
CA ALA A 137 -12.17 -10.41 25.72
C ALA A 137 -12.15 -10.70 24.20
N ASP A 138 -11.63 -9.77 23.40
CA ASP A 138 -11.65 -9.84 21.94
C ASP A 138 -10.33 -10.39 21.35
N ASP A 139 -9.81 -11.49 21.90
CA ASP A 139 -8.50 -12.03 21.49
C ASP A 139 -8.47 -12.41 20.00
N ALA A 140 -9.53 -13.03 19.49
CA ALA A 140 -9.61 -13.41 18.06
C ALA A 140 -9.64 -12.19 17.12
N ARG A 141 -10.39 -11.15 17.50
CA ARG A 141 -10.45 -9.89 16.75
C ARG A 141 -9.10 -9.16 16.81
N THR A 142 -8.47 -9.13 17.98
CA THR A 142 -7.13 -8.55 18.17
C THR A 142 -6.12 -9.21 17.26
N ALA A 143 -6.06 -10.54 17.21
CA ALA A 143 -5.17 -11.29 16.33
C ALA A 143 -5.44 -10.97 14.83
N ALA A 144 -6.70 -10.96 14.41
CA ALA A 144 -7.06 -10.63 13.02
C ALA A 144 -6.68 -9.19 12.63
N LEU A 145 -6.78 -8.22 13.56
CA LEU A 145 -6.36 -6.84 13.32
C LEU A 145 -4.82 -6.73 13.20
N VAL A 146 -4.09 -7.48 14.02
CA VAL A 146 -2.62 -7.55 13.92
C VAL A 146 -2.18 -8.18 12.60
N ASP A 147 -2.82 -9.25 12.17
CA ASP A 147 -2.57 -9.88 10.85
C ASP A 147 -2.91 -8.93 9.69
N ALA A 148 -3.88 -8.05 9.88
CA ALA A 148 -4.22 -6.98 8.94
C ALA A 148 -3.29 -5.75 9.03
N HIS A 149 -2.23 -5.82 9.84
CA HIS A 149 -1.22 -4.77 10.02
C HIS A 149 -1.77 -3.47 10.61
N VAL A 150 -2.63 -3.57 11.65
CA VAL A 150 -3.02 -2.41 12.47
C VAL A 150 -1.79 -1.85 13.20
N ASP A 151 -1.70 -0.53 13.31
CA ASP A 151 -0.57 0.13 13.97
C ASP A 151 -0.80 0.30 15.47
N VAL A 152 -2.05 0.59 15.89
CA VAL A 152 -2.40 0.78 17.31
C VAL A 152 -3.73 0.13 17.63
N ILE A 153 -3.83 -0.51 18.79
CA ILE A 153 -5.08 -1.10 19.29
C ILE A 153 -5.49 -0.37 20.59
N VAL A 154 -6.74 0.07 20.62
CA VAL A 154 -7.34 0.72 21.79
C VAL A 154 -8.27 -0.28 22.49
N ILE A 155 -7.99 -0.60 23.76
CA ILE A 155 -8.90 -1.35 24.60
C ILE A 155 -9.95 -0.35 25.11
N ASP A 156 -11.10 -0.30 24.43
CA ASP A 156 -12.14 0.69 24.65
C ASP A 156 -13.16 0.18 25.69
N THR A 157 -13.14 0.81 26.87
CA THR A 157 -14.03 0.46 27.98
C THR A 157 -14.48 1.70 28.75
N ALA A 158 -15.60 1.58 29.48
CA ALA A 158 -16.10 2.66 30.35
C ALA A 158 -15.12 3.01 31.48
N HIS A 159 -14.36 2.02 31.98
CA HIS A 159 -13.43 2.16 33.10
C HIS A 159 -12.10 1.47 32.77
N GLY A 160 -11.16 2.22 32.19
CA GLY A 160 -9.84 1.72 31.81
C GLY A 160 -8.99 1.28 33.00
N HIS A 161 -9.14 1.93 34.16
CA HIS A 161 -8.45 1.53 35.41
C HIS A 161 -9.26 0.45 36.13
N SER A 162 -9.33 -0.73 35.56
CA SER A 162 -9.93 -1.92 36.17
C SER A 162 -9.05 -3.15 35.92
N ASP A 163 -9.13 -4.14 36.83
CA ASP A 163 -8.33 -5.37 36.73
C ASP A 163 -8.53 -6.08 35.39
N ASN A 164 -9.76 -6.12 34.89
CA ASN A 164 -10.08 -6.74 33.59
C ASN A 164 -9.34 -6.07 32.41
N VAL A 165 -9.22 -4.75 32.44
CA VAL A 165 -8.51 -4.00 31.37
C VAL A 165 -7.01 -4.17 31.51
N ILE A 166 -6.48 -4.11 32.74
CA ILE A 166 -5.06 -4.31 33.03
C ILE A 166 -4.63 -5.74 32.62
N ASP A 167 -5.42 -6.74 32.91
CA ASP A 167 -5.13 -8.12 32.54
C ASP A 167 -5.25 -8.36 31.04
N ALA A 168 -6.25 -7.74 30.37
CA ALA A 168 -6.36 -7.75 28.92
C ALA A 168 -5.13 -7.10 28.26
N LEU A 169 -4.71 -5.93 28.76
CA LEU A 169 -3.53 -5.22 28.24
C LEU A 169 -2.27 -6.07 28.37
N LYS A 170 -2.04 -6.70 29.53
CA LYS A 170 -0.90 -7.60 29.75
C LYS A 170 -0.92 -8.79 28.78
N ARG A 171 -2.09 -9.40 28.60
CA ARG A 171 -2.29 -10.55 27.71
C ARG A 171 -2.05 -10.17 26.25
N TYR A 172 -2.65 -9.06 25.78
CA TYR A 172 -2.49 -8.59 24.39
C TYR A 172 -1.06 -8.19 24.08
N ARG A 173 -0.40 -7.43 24.95
CA ARG A 173 1.02 -7.07 24.79
C ARG A 173 1.95 -8.27 24.76
N LYS A 174 1.66 -9.30 25.58
CA LYS A 174 2.44 -10.55 25.56
C LYS A 174 2.26 -11.30 24.25
N ALA A 175 1.05 -11.34 23.71
CA ALA A 175 0.74 -12.03 22.45
C ALA A 175 1.26 -11.26 21.22
N HIS A 176 1.24 -9.92 21.26
CA HIS A 176 1.56 -9.04 20.13
C HIS A 176 2.54 -7.93 20.52
N PRO A 177 3.82 -8.25 20.80
CA PRO A 177 4.79 -7.31 21.37
C PRO A 177 5.16 -6.14 20.46
N ASN A 178 4.88 -6.23 19.15
CA ASN A 178 5.23 -5.23 18.14
C ASN A 178 4.09 -4.26 17.80
N VAL A 179 2.94 -4.33 18.51
CA VAL A 179 1.78 -3.46 18.33
C VAL A 179 1.62 -2.57 19.54
N ASP A 180 1.32 -1.29 19.31
CA ASP A 180 1.04 -0.36 20.41
C ASP A 180 -0.39 -0.56 20.94
N PHE A 181 -0.52 -0.58 22.26
CA PHE A 181 -1.80 -0.71 22.94
C PHE A 181 -2.09 0.51 23.81
N VAL A 182 -3.31 1.00 23.72
CA VAL A 182 -3.85 2.07 24.54
C VAL A 182 -5.02 1.51 25.35
N ALA A 183 -5.05 1.72 26.66
CA ALA A 183 -6.19 1.37 27.49
C ALA A 183 -7.00 2.63 27.83
N GLY A 184 -8.30 2.57 27.72
CA GLY A 184 -9.22 3.68 28.01
C GLY A 184 -10.64 3.20 28.40
N ASN A 185 -11.45 4.07 29.01
CA ASN A 185 -11.20 5.47 29.40
C ASN A 185 -10.47 5.57 30.74
N ILE A 186 -9.56 6.55 30.85
CA ILE A 186 -8.82 6.85 32.08
C ILE A 186 -9.13 8.29 32.48
N ALA A 187 -9.51 8.50 33.76
CA ALA A 187 -9.94 9.79 34.26
C ALA A 187 -8.92 10.45 35.22
N THR A 188 -7.96 9.70 35.73
CA THR A 188 -6.98 10.18 36.74
C THR A 188 -5.56 9.86 36.33
N ALA A 189 -4.60 10.62 36.87
CA ALA A 189 -3.17 10.40 36.59
C ALA A 189 -2.62 9.11 37.29
N ASP A 190 -3.29 8.63 38.29
CA ASP A 190 -2.88 7.44 39.05
C ASP A 190 -3.27 6.11 38.35
N ALA A 191 -4.08 6.20 37.30
CA ALA A 191 -4.52 5.07 36.51
C ALA A 191 -3.52 4.75 35.38
#